data_32bbe25ee9d1ec60c2aa781247e4bc70
#
_entry.id   32bbe25ee9d1ec60c2aa781247e4bc70
#
_cell.length_a   1.000
_cell.length_b   1.000
_cell.length_c   1.000
_cell.angle_alpha   90.00
_cell.angle_beta   90.00
_cell.angle_gamma   90.00
#
_symmetry.space_group_name_H-M   'P 1'
#
loop_
_entity.id
_entity.type
_entity.pdbx_description
1 polymer ?
#
loop_
_entity_poly.entity_id
_entity_poly.type
_entity_poly.pdbx_seq_one_letter_code
_entity_poly.pdbx_strand_id
1 'polypeptide(L)'
;AGKNTLEFILDSKDQIWIQGKIKFPDQIEVKGSGLDMEYAKLKKMFKEKYEGPIEPIDKAIKKIMEKPKRSKEEEVLLGVHQLQRQRYIRARAKYVKNLIEVNPTMELSLFLLQDELKDSLDLQRELFKKLEIANKESNIYKTTAEKLQ
;
A
#
# COMPACT_ATOMS: atom_id res chain seq x y z
N ALA A 1 21.03 11.03 -7.75
CA ALA A 1 19.98 10.77 -7.53
C ALA A 1 19.19 9.51 -7.85
N GLY A 2 19.81 8.35 -7.83
CA GLY A 2 19.11 7.08 -8.02
C GLY A 2 18.64 6.36 -6.75
N LYS A 3 18.87 6.96 -5.57
CA LYS A 3 18.68 6.26 -4.29
C LYS A 3 17.22 6.02 -3.90
N ASN A 4 16.29 6.85 -4.35
CA ASN A 4 14.86 6.73 -4.05
C ASN A 4 14.03 6.49 -5.29
N THR A 5 14.61 5.94 -6.34
CA THR A 5 13.89 5.64 -7.56
C THR A 5 14.01 4.18 -7.92
N LEU A 6 12.93 3.64 -8.46
CA LEU A 6 12.84 2.30 -9.02
C LEU A 6 12.63 2.41 -10.52
N GLU A 7 13.52 1.80 -11.30
CA GLU A 7 13.32 1.68 -12.74
C GLU A 7 12.63 0.35 -13.06
N PHE A 8 11.62 0.40 -13.92
CA PHE A 8 10.93 -0.81 -14.35
C PHE A 8 10.37 -0.65 -15.75
N ILE A 9 10.08 -1.79 -16.37
CA ILE A 9 9.38 -1.88 -17.63
C ILE A 9 8.11 -2.68 -17.37
N LEU A 10 6.95 -2.09 -17.64
CA LEU A 10 5.67 -2.76 -17.57
C LEU A 10 5.37 -3.39 -18.92
N ASP A 11 5.34 -4.71 -18.95
CA ASP A 11 4.90 -5.48 -20.12
C ASP A 11 3.51 -6.03 -19.82
N SER A 12 2.52 -5.57 -20.57
CA SER A 12 1.16 -6.10 -20.47
C SER A 12 0.89 -7.09 -21.59
N LYS A 13 -0.08 -7.99 -21.36
CA LYS A 13 -0.53 -8.94 -22.39
C LYS A 13 -1.04 -8.25 -23.66
N ASP A 14 -1.37 -6.98 -23.57
CA ASP A 14 -1.84 -6.16 -24.69
C ASP A 14 -0.68 -5.48 -25.43
N GLN A 15 0.55 -5.90 -25.17
CA GLN A 15 1.77 -5.40 -25.82
C GLN A 15 2.04 -3.91 -25.55
N ILE A 16 1.55 -3.39 -24.45
CA ILE A 16 1.85 -2.03 -24.02
C ILE A 16 3.08 -2.08 -23.11
N TRP A 17 4.12 -1.34 -23.51
CA TRP A 17 5.36 -1.20 -22.75
C TRP A 17 5.41 0.14 -22.07
N ILE A 18 5.53 0.14 -20.74
CA ILE A 18 5.64 1.36 -19.95
C ILE A 18 6.95 1.30 -19.19
N GLN A 19 7.80 2.31 -19.41
CA GLN A 19 9.03 2.51 -18.68
C GLN A 19 8.84 3.68 -17.72
N GLY A 20 9.37 3.54 -16.51
CA GLY A 20 9.29 4.61 -15.55
C GLY A 20 10.20 4.41 -14.35
N LYS A 21 10.24 5.43 -13.52
CA LYS A 21 10.98 5.43 -12.26
C LYS A 21 10.01 5.72 -11.13
N ILE A 22 9.96 4.81 -10.16
CA ILE A 22 9.18 5.01 -8.94
C ILE A 22 10.06 5.71 -7.92
N LYS A 23 9.53 6.80 -7.36
CA LYS A 23 10.17 7.52 -6.26
C LYS A 23 9.64 7.01 -4.93
N PHE A 24 10.52 6.77 -3.97
CA PHE A 24 10.16 6.30 -2.64
C PHE A 24 10.27 7.44 -1.63
N PRO A 25 9.24 7.69 -0.81
CA PRO A 25 9.23 8.80 0.14
C PRO A 25 10.23 8.65 1.28
N ASP A 26 10.64 7.42 1.62
CA ASP A 26 11.60 7.11 2.69
C ASP A 26 13.00 6.80 2.18
N GLN A 27 13.29 7.08 0.93
CA GLN A 27 14.59 6.86 0.29
C GLN A 27 15.03 5.40 0.28
N ILE A 28 14.08 4.46 0.29
CA ILE A 28 14.38 3.03 0.12
C ILE A 28 14.93 2.80 -1.29
N GLU A 29 16.10 2.19 -1.36
CA GLU A 29 16.70 1.83 -2.63
C GLU A 29 16.19 0.45 -3.07
N VAL A 30 15.53 0.42 -4.22
CA VAL A 30 15.04 -0.82 -4.82
C VAL A 30 15.65 -0.97 -6.20
N LYS A 31 16.33 -2.11 -6.43
CA LYS A 31 16.96 -2.43 -7.70
C LYS A 31 16.24 -3.62 -8.34
N GLY A 32 15.97 -3.56 -9.63
CA GLY A 32 15.37 -4.67 -10.32
C GLY A 32 15.01 -4.38 -11.77
N SER A 33 14.58 -5.42 -12.47
CA SER A 33 14.26 -5.38 -13.88
C SER A 33 12.87 -5.97 -14.11
N GLY A 34 11.86 -5.16 -14.19
CA GLY A 34 10.50 -5.58 -14.49
C GLY A 34 9.51 -5.27 -13.38
N LEU A 35 8.32 -4.88 -13.78
CA LEU A 35 7.28 -4.42 -12.86
C LEU A 35 6.87 -5.50 -11.86
N ASP A 36 6.70 -6.74 -12.33
CA ASP A 36 6.24 -7.83 -11.46
C ASP A 36 7.23 -8.10 -10.33
N MET A 37 8.53 -8.10 -10.63
CA MET A 37 9.58 -8.27 -9.61
C MET A 37 9.61 -7.10 -8.64
N GLU A 38 9.45 -5.88 -9.15
CA GLU A 38 9.49 -4.67 -8.34
C GLU A 38 8.27 -4.55 -7.45
N TYR A 39 7.10 -4.88 -7.99
CA TYR A 39 5.87 -4.93 -7.21
C TYR A 39 5.94 -6.01 -6.13
N ALA A 40 6.55 -7.18 -6.45
CA ALA A 40 6.78 -8.24 -5.48
C ALA A 40 7.71 -7.80 -4.35
N LYS A 41 8.76 -7.03 -4.65
CA LYS A 41 9.66 -6.46 -3.63
C LYS A 41 8.93 -5.46 -2.74
N LEU A 42 8.10 -4.61 -3.33
CA LEU A 42 7.28 -3.66 -2.59
C LEU A 42 6.30 -4.38 -1.65
N LYS A 43 5.63 -5.41 -2.14
CA LYS A 43 4.74 -6.25 -1.32
C LYS A 43 5.49 -6.96 -0.20
N LYS A 44 6.70 -7.45 -0.48
CA LYS A 44 7.55 -8.08 0.52
C LYS A 44 7.92 -7.08 1.63
N MET A 45 8.27 -5.86 1.25
CA MET A 45 8.55 -4.79 2.21
C MET A 45 7.33 -4.48 3.07
N PHE A 46 6.15 -4.37 2.47
CA PHE A 46 4.91 -4.17 3.22
C PHE A 46 4.65 -5.31 4.20
N LYS A 47 4.87 -6.55 3.76
CA LYS A 47 4.70 -7.72 4.62
C LYS A 47 5.65 -7.71 5.80
N GLU A 48 6.92 -7.43 5.57
CA GLU A 48 7.94 -7.41 6.63
C GLU A 48 7.78 -6.23 7.59
N LYS A 49 7.46 -5.06 7.07
CA LYS A 49 7.43 -3.82 7.87
C LYS A 49 6.09 -3.58 8.58
N TYR A 50 4.98 -3.98 7.98
CA TYR A 50 3.65 -3.68 8.49
C TYR A 50 2.82 -4.91 8.85
N GLU A 51 2.78 -5.94 8.02
CA GLU A 51 1.96 -7.13 8.27
C GLU A 51 2.60 -8.07 9.30
N GLY A 52 3.89 -8.31 9.19
CA GLY A 52 4.63 -9.19 10.11
C GLY A 52 4.50 -8.77 11.57
N PRO A 53 4.71 -7.48 11.90
CA PRO A 53 4.53 -7.00 13.27
C PRO A 53 3.09 -7.09 13.78
N ILE A 54 2.09 -7.05 12.91
CA ILE A 54 0.67 -7.16 13.28
C ILE A 54 0.30 -8.59 13.66
N GLU A 55 0.90 -9.58 13.03
CA GLU A 55 0.53 -10.99 13.25
C GLU A 55 0.58 -11.43 14.73
N PRO A 56 1.68 -11.21 15.48
CA PRO A 56 1.69 -11.55 16.91
C PRO A 56 0.70 -10.71 17.73
N ILE A 57 0.45 -9.48 17.32
CA ILE A 57 -0.55 -8.61 17.97
C ILE A 57 -1.96 -9.19 17.77
N ASP A 58 -2.30 -9.61 16.57
CA ASP A 58 -3.60 -10.22 16.26
C ASP A 58 -3.79 -11.54 17.05
N LYS A 59 -2.74 -12.35 17.17
CA LYS A 59 -2.78 -13.57 17.99
C LYS A 59 -3.03 -13.26 19.46
N ALA A 60 -2.38 -12.22 19.99
CA ALA A 60 -2.58 -11.79 21.39
C ALA A 60 -4.00 -11.26 21.61
N ILE A 61 -4.51 -10.46 20.69
CA ILE A 61 -5.89 -9.96 20.74
C ILE A 61 -6.88 -11.13 20.74
N LYS A 62 -6.70 -12.07 19.84
CA LYS A 62 -7.56 -13.25 19.72
C LYS A 62 -7.61 -14.06 21.01
N LYS A 63 -6.45 -14.32 21.63
CA LYS A 63 -6.37 -15.04 22.90
C LYS A 63 -7.16 -14.36 24.02
N ILE A 64 -7.09 -13.04 24.10
CA ILE A 64 -7.82 -12.28 25.12
C ILE A 64 -9.32 -12.31 24.82
N MET A 65 -9.71 -12.12 23.56
CA MET A 65 -11.12 -12.07 23.15
C MET A 65 -11.83 -13.42 23.27
N GLU A 66 -11.12 -14.53 23.19
CA GLU A 66 -11.69 -15.87 23.35
C GLU A 66 -12.01 -16.21 24.82
N LYS A 67 -11.52 -15.43 25.78
CA LYS A 67 -11.80 -15.67 27.20
C LYS A 67 -13.24 -15.26 27.53
N PRO A 68 -14.02 -16.12 28.22
CA PRO A 68 -15.41 -15.79 28.61
C PRO A 68 -15.47 -14.69 29.68
N LYS A 69 -14.46 -14.59 30.51
CA LYS A 69 -14.30 -13.49 31.48
C LYS A 69 -12.88 -12.93 31.40
N ARG A 70 -12.78 -11.62 31.41
CA ARG A 70 -11.51 -10.90 31.33
C ARG A 70 -11.28 -10.10 32.61
N SER A 71 -10.03 -10.11 33.10
CA SER A 71 -9.60 -9.25 34.17
C SER A 71 -9.47 -7.80 33.70
N LYS A 72 -9.35 -6.85 34.63
CA LYS A 72 -9.10 -5.45 34.26
C LYS A 72 -7.77 -5.29 33.51
N GLU A 73 -6.74 -6.02 33.94
CA GLU A 73 -5.43 -6.04 33.32
C GLU A 73 -5.53 -6.56 31.87
N GLU A 74 -6.32 -7.59 31.64
CA GLU A 74 -6.55 -8.13 30.29
C GLU A 74 -7.32 -7.16 29.39
N GLU A 75 -8.30 -6.44 29.92
CA GLU A 75 -9.01 -5.40 29.17
C GLU A 75 -8.08 -4.24 28.78
N VAL A 76 -7.21 -3.81 29.70
CA VAL A 76 -6.20 -2.77 29.40
C VAL A 76 -5.23 -3.26 28.35
N LEU A 77 -4.73 -4.50 28.47
CA LEU A 77 -3.80 -5.09 27.51
C LEU A 77 -4.44 -5.22 26.13
N LEU A 78 -5.70 -5.61 26.05
CA LEU A 78 -6.47 -5.64 24.80
C LEU A 78 -6.48 -4.27 24.12
N GLY A 79 -6.76 -3.21 24.88
CA GLY A 79 -6.74 -1.84 24.38
C GLY A 79 -5.37 -1.42 23.85
N VAL A 80 -4.30 -1.79 24.57
CA VAL A 80 -2.92 -1.52 24.14
C VAL A 80 -2.61 -2.22 22.81
N HIS A 81 -2.96 -3.50 22.68
CA HIS A 81 -2.75 -4.26 21.46
C HIS A 81 -3.53 -3.68 20.28
N GLN A 82 -4.78 -3.29 20.50
CA GLN A 82 -5.60 -2.65 19.47
C GLN A 82 -5.01 -1.34 18.98
N LEU A 83 -4.47 -0.52 19.89
CA LEU A 83 -3.76 0.72 19.52
C LEU A 83 -2.49 0.44 18.74
N GLN A 84 -1.69 -0.54 19.14
CA GLN A 84 -0.48 -0.93 18.40
C GLN A 84 -0.83 -1.38 16.99
N ARG A 85 -1.86 -2.20 16.85
CA ARG A 85 -2.35 -2.66 15.55
C ARG A 85 -2.73 -1.48 14.65
N GLN A 86 -3.49 -0.54 15.19
CA GLN A 86 -3.91 0.65 14.44
C GLN A 86 -2.74 1.52 14.01
N ARG A 87 -1.69 1.62 14.81
CA ARG A 87 -0.48 2.37 14.44
C ARG A 87 0.18 1.78 13.19
N TYR A 88 0.30 0.46 13.10
CA TYR A 88 0.87 -0.19 11.91
C TYR A 88 -0.01 0.00 10.68
N ILE A 89 -1.32 -0.13 10.83
CA ILE A 89 -2.27 0.08 9.74
C ILE A 89 -2.19 1.53 9.21
N ARG A 90 -2.17 2.49 10.12
CA ARG A 90 -2.06 3.91 9.75
C ARG A 90 -0.72 4.24 9.11
N ALA A 91 0.37 3.67 9.62
CA ALA A 91 1.70 3.88 9.07
C ALA A 91 1.80 3.34 7.64
N ARG A 92 1.24 2.16 7.38
CA ARG A 92 1.17 1.59 6.02
C ARG A 92 0.37 2.48 5.08
N ALA A 93 -0.81 2.90 5.50
CA ALA A 93 -1.68 3.77 4.69
C ALA A 93 -1.00 5.11 4.38
N LYS A 94 -0.33 5.69 5.36
CA LYS A 94 0.45 6.93 5.18
C LYS A 94 1.60 6.75 4.20
N TYR A 95 2.32 5.65 4.30
CA TYR A 95 3.42 5.34 3.37
C TYR A 95 2.89 5.20 1.94
N VAL A 96 1.82 4.43 1.75
CA VAL A 96 1.18 4.25 0.43
C VAL A 96 0.69 5.59 -0.13
N LYS A 97 0.03 6.40 0.69
CA LYS A 97 -0.40 7.75 0.30
C LYS A 97 0.77 8.58 -0.21
N ASN A 98 1.87 8.63 0.55
CA ASN A 98 3.06 9.38 0.16
C ASN A 98 3.69 8.83 -1.12
N LEU A 99 3.72 7.50 -1.27
CA LEU A 99 4.25 6.85 -2.46
C LEU A 99 3.44 7.22 -3.71
N ILE A 100 2.12 7.25 -3.61
CA ILE A 100 1.24 7.68 -4.70
C ILE A 100 1.45 9.17 -5.02
N GLU A 101 1.54 10.01 -4.01
CA GLU A 101 1.71 11.46 -4.19
C GLU A 101 3.02 11.84 -4.87
N VAL A 102 4.11 11.08 -4.62
CA VAL A 102 5.40 11.33 -5.28
C VAL A 102 5.52 10.65 -6.65
N ASN A 103 4.53 9.86 -7.05
CA ASN A 103 4.48 9.18 -8.34
C ASN A 103 3.14 9.44 -9.06
N PRO A 104 2.77 10.72 -9.30
CA PRO A 104 1.43 11.04 -9.84
C PRO A 104 1.22 10.61 -11.29
N THR A 105 2.29 10.36 -12.04
CA THR A 105 2.21 9.99 -13.46
C THR A 105 2.33 8.48 -13.70
N MET A 106 2.56 7.69 -12.65
CA MET A 106 2.85 6.27 -12.77
C MET A 106 1.58 5.43 -12.64
N GLU A 107 1.36 4.51 -13.57
CA GLU A 107 0.22 3.58 -13.48
C GLU A 107 0.27 2.70 -12.23
N LEU A 108 1.46 2.42 -11.69
CA LEU A 108 1.60 1.72 -10.42
C LEU A 108 0.82 2.42 -9.31
N SER A 109 0.72 3.74 -9.32
CA SER A 109 -0.06 4.49 -8.33
C SER A 109 -1.55 4.13 -8.38
N LEU A 110 -2.09 3.80 -9.55
CA LEU A 110 -3.46 3.30 -9.67
C LEU A 110 -3.64 1.93 -9.02
N PHE A 111 -2.68 1.03 -9.22
CA PHE A 111 -2.70 -0.28 -8.56
C PHE A 111 -2.63 -0.16 -7.04
N LEU A 112 -1.72 0.67 -6.54
CA LEU A 112 -1.58 0.93 -5.10
C LEU A 112 -2.85 1.55 -4.53
N LEU A 113 -3.46 2.47 -5.26
CA LEU A 113 -4.71 3.11 -4.86
C LEU A 113 -5.83 2.09 -4.66
N GLN A 114 -5.96 1.14 -5.57
CA GLN A 114 -7.00 0.11 -5.51
C GLN A 114 -6.69 -0.98 -4.47
N ASP A 115 -5.45 -1.47 -4.45
CA ASP A 115 -5.08 -2.62 -3.62
C ASP A 115 -4.84 -2.25 -2.17
N GLU A 116 -4.13 -1.15 -1.93
CA GLU A 116 -3.66 -0.80 -0.59
C GLU A 116 -4.61 0.13 0.18
N LEU A 117 -5.40 0.92 -0.52
CA LEU A 117 -6.32 1.89 0.08
C LEU A 117 -7.79 1.53 -0.14
N LYS A 118 -8.08 0.28 -0.40
CA LYS A 118 -9.43 -0.21 -0.73
C LYS A 118 -10.49 0.09 0.34
N ASP A 119 -10.09 0.26 1.58
CA ASP A 119 -11.00 0.51 2.69
C ASP A 119 -11.24 2.01 2.95
N SER A 120 -10.63 2.89 2.14
CA SER A 120 -10.70 4.35 2.31
C SER A 120 -11.13 5.04 1.04
N LEU A 121 -12.42 4.93 0.70
CA LEU A 121 -12.97 5.43 -0.55
C LEU A 121 -12.74 6.94 -0.74
N ASP A 122 -12.90 7.73 0.31
CA ASP A 122 -12.68 9.18 0.24
C ASP A 122 -11.23 9.54 -0.05
N LEU A 123 -10.30 8.81 0.58
CA LEU A 123 -8.87 8.98 0.32
C LEU A 123 -8.53 8.55 -1.11
N GLN A 124 -9.10 7.45 -1.59
CA GLN A 124 -8.91 7.02 -2.98
C GLN A 124 -9.36 8.11 -3.95
N ARG A 125 -10.52 8.71 -3.74
CA ARG A 125 -11.04 9.79 -4.57
C ARG A 125 -10.14 11.02 -4.54
N GLU A 126 -9.68 11.41 -3.36
CA GLU A 126 -8.77 12.53 -3.18
C GLU A 126 -7.48 12.33 -3.95
N LEU A 127 -6.85 11.17 -3.79
CA LEU A 127 -5.59 10.86 -4.45
C LEU A 127 -5.76 10.68 -5.96
N PHE A 128 -6.84 10.07 -6.39
CA PHE A 128 -7.14 9.90 -7.83
C PHE A 128 -7.19 11.24 -8.57
N LYS A 129 -7.78 12.25 -7.94
CA LYS A 129 -7.83 13.61 -8.51
C LYS A 129 -6.47 14.25 -8.69
N LYS A 130 -5.48 13.85 -7.89
CA LYS A 130 -4.11 14.36 -7.97
C LYS A 130 -3.25 13.61 -8.99
N LEU A 131 -3.71 12.48 -9.52
CA LEU A 131 -2.96 11.69 -10.50
C LEU A 131 -3.01 12.34 -11.87
N GLU A 132 -1.87 12.28 -12.55
CA GLU A 132 -1.67 12.85 -13.89
C GLU A 132 -1.32 11.71 -14.87
N ILE A 133 -2.20 10.73 -14.96
CA ILE A 133 -1.99 9.55 -15.80
C ILE A 133 -2.20 9.90 -17.28
N ALA A 134 -1.18 9.71 -18.10
CA ALA A 134 -1.23 10.01 -19.51
C ALA A 134 -2.13 9.05 -20.30
N ASN A 135 -2.05 7.74 -19.98
CA ASN A 135 -2.85 6.74 -20.68
C ASN A 135 -4.19 6.50 -19.98
N LYS A 136 -5.18 7.32 -20.31
CA LYS A 136 -6.55 7.18 -19.77
C LYS A 136 -7.35 6.07 -20.42
N GLU A 137 -6.81 5.46 -21.47
CA GLU A 137 -7.42 4.32 -22.15
C GLU A 137 -7.01 2.96 -21.52
N SER A 138 -6.06 2.94 -20.61
CA SER A 138 -5.65 1.71 -19.93
C SER A 138 -6.80 1.12 -19.11
N ASN A 139 -6.84 -0.20 -19.02
CA ASN A 139 -7.87 -0.90 -18.23
C ASN A 139 -7.82 -0.49 -16.76
N ILE A 140 -6.63 -0.35 -16.21
CA ILE A 140 -6.49 0.05 -14.80
C ILE A 140 -7.04 1.45 -14.55
N TYR A 141 -6.80 2.40 -15.47
CA TYR A 141 -7.34 3.74 -15.34
C TYR A 141 -8.88 3.73 -15.41
N LYS A 142 -9.42 3.08 -16.43
CA LYS A 142 -10.88 2.99 -16.63
C LYS A 142 -11.58 2.33 -15.45
N THR A 143 -11.07 1.21 -14.97
CA THR A 143 -11.61 0.51 -13.81
C THR A 143 -11.58 1.38 -12.56
N THR A 144 -10.47 2.09 -12.33
CA THR A 144 -10.33 2.99 -11.19
C THR A 144 -11.30 4.17 -11.29
N ALA A 145 -11.40 4.79 -12.46
CA ALA A 145 -12.30 5.91 -12.69
C ALA A 145 -13.76 5.51 -12.46
N GLU A 146 -14.19 4.37 -12.98
CA GLU A 146 -15.55 3.85 -12.77
C GLU A 146 -15.85 3.61 -11.29
N LYS A 147 -14.92 3.03 -10.57
CA LYS A 147 -15.07 2.72 -9.14
C LYS A 147 -15.18 3.99 -8.29
N LEU A 148 -14.50 5.07 -8.68
CA LEU A 148 -14.36 6.28 -7.86
C LEU A 148 -15.31 7.42 -8.26
N GLN A 149 -16.03 7.24 -9.33
CA GLN A 149 -17.05 8.21 -9.76
C GLN A 149 -18.33 8.13 -8.93
#